data_389cd95c93b8696e1f1b9a3884f97714
#
_entry.id   389cd95c93b8696e1f1b9a3884f97714
#
_cell.length_a   1.000
_cell.length_b   1.000
_cell.length_c   1.000
_cell.angle_alpha   90.00
_cell.angle_beta   90.00
_cell.angle_gamma   90.00
#
_symmetry.space_group_name_H-M   'P 1'
#
loop_
_entity.id
_entity.type
_entity.pdbx_description
1 polymer ?
#
loop_
_entity_poly.entity_id
_entity_poly.type
_entity_poly.pdbx_seq_one_letter_code
_entity_poly.pdbx_strand_id
1 'polypeptide(L)'
;MKTLGSPGAVCAASLVLALAVPLVAAGATPLRSTPFVDRTFPSERAAPANVVQPEHASRRDIGSANTVTADPAVPRPNEAPCVVTLFRDETFADFNTKPFMYAPPGACPGPWAKVVFVGNFNVSAGRQFDRTAQVSIGNVNVYYGTTPEPSANVSPHWHVERELTDLSALLESAHPGEADLGNLVNSTYTGIITGTAYLQFYPARAHLPAAGTADVVLPVPNVPGGAQALPTTTSVLSATYAFPPNVERAYLDVFAQSQSADEFWYACVPSDLAQALNSCPNTAFRETEIAVDGIPAGVAPVYPWIYTGGIDPYLWRPIPGVQTLNFKPYRVDLTPFAGLLNDGKSHTVSLGVYNADNYFLATSTLLLYRDHASGRVSGALTRDTLAAQPTPVVRENIVTNGGYPNGTVSVTSLRAYGIEGYVNTSHGRVTTKLEGNVGFRNEQRFVNSATVSVQDIDQNTVADVLTRRAEPRGVT
;
A
#
# COMPACT_ATOMS: atom_id res chain seq x y z
N MET A 1 -7.64 -45.52 15.11
CA MET A 1 -7.58 -44.83 13.80
C MET A 1 -8.32 -43.52 13.94
N LYS A 2 -7.62 -42.42 14.18
CA LYS A 2 -8.18 -41.06 14.25
C LYS A 2 -7.68 -40.32 13.01
N THR A 3 -8.59 -39.99 12.14
CA THR A 3 -8.36 -39.16 10.97
C THR A 3 -8.14 -37.74 11.45
N LEU A 4 -6.95 -37.22 11.21
CA LEU A 4 -6.61 -35.81 11.34
C LEU A 4 -7.32 -35.02 10.22
N GLY A 5 -8.23 -34.18 10.62
CA GLY A 5 -8.85 -33.21 9.72
C GLY A 5 -7.82 -32.19 9.24
N SER A 6 -7.79 -31.99 7.96
CA SER A 6 -7.11 -30.89 7.26
C SER A 6 -7.52 -29.55 7.89
N PRO A 7 -6.60 -28.61 8.12
CA PRO A 7 -6.97 -27.24 8.45
C PRO A 7 -7.67 -26.64 7.22
N GLY A 8 -8.96 -26.36 7.37
CA GLY A 8 -9.74 -25.67 6.37
C GLY A 8 -9.05 -24.35 6.04
N ALA A 9 -8.94 -24.07 4.75
CA ALA A 9 -8.64 -22.74 4.23
C ALA A 9 -9.58 -21.76 4.95
N VAL A 10 -9.01 -20.86 5.72
CA VAL A 10 -9.73 -19.69 6.21
C VAL A 10 -9.97 -18.85 4.95
N CYS A 11 -11.14 -19.05 4.34
CA CYS A 11 -11.68 -18.04 3.45
C CYS A 11 -11.71 -16.76 4.28
N ALA A 12 -10.87 -15.81 3.92
CA ALA A 12 -11.10 -14.42 4.24
C ALA A 12 -12.42 -14.06 3.52
N ALA A 13 -13.54 -14.40 4.13
CA ALA A 13 -14.73 -13.65 3.90
C ALA A 13 -14.33 -12.24 4.34
N SER A 14 -14.12 -11.33 3.42
CA SER A 14 -14.39 -9.93 3.68
C SER A 14 -15.82 -9.95 4.19
N LEU A 15 -15.96 -10.12 5.50
CA LEU A 15 -17.21 -9.87 6.16
C LEU A 15 -17.38 -8.39 5.85
N VAL A 16 -18.21 -8.12 4.86
CA VAL A 16 -18.99 -6.91 4.93
C VAL A 16 -19.59 -7.00 6.33
N LEU A 17 -18.97 -6.35 7.29
CA LEU A 17 -19.70 -5.79 8.36
C LEU A 17 -20.61 -4.79 7.62
N ALA A 18 -21.63 -5.31 6.95
CA ALA A 18 -22.88 -4.63 7.01
C ALA A 18 -22.98 -4.44 8.52
N LEU A 19 -22.54 -3.27 8.99
CA LEU A 19 -22.99 -2.76 10.25
C LEU A 19 -24.47 -3.10 10.21
N ALA A 20 -24.83 -4.24 10.80
CA ALA A 20 -26.16 -4.50 11.21
C ALA A 20 -26.37 -3.44 12.27
N VAL A 21 -26.57 -2.22 11.79
CA VAL A 21 -27.24 -1.19 12.56
C VAL A 21 -28.49 -1.91 13.00
N PRO A 22 -28.66 -2.18 14.30
CA PRO A 22 -29.92 -2.73 14.76
C PRO A 22 -30.97 -1.85 14.13
N LEU A 23 -31.97 -2.45 13.49
CA LEU A 23 -33.12 -1.74 12.97
C LEU A 23 -33.74 -1.01 14.17
N VAL A 24 -33.25 0.18 14.44
CA VAL A 24 -33.86 1.10 15.38
C VAL A 24 -35.11 1.57 14.67
N ALA A 25 -36.20 1.41 15.36
CA ALA A 25 -37.55 1.71 14.93
C ALA A 25 -37.65 3.00 14.11
N ALA A 26 -38.53 2.98 13.13
CA ALA A 26 -38.81 4.05 12.19
C ALA A 26 -38.73 5.44 12.83
N GLY A 27 -37.79 6.27 12.40
CA GLY A 27 -37.59 7.64 12.85
C GLY A 27 -36.13 8.12 12.99
N ALA A 28 -35.15 7.23 12.92
CA ALA A 28 -33.75 7.64 12.94
C ALA A 28 -33.36 8.23 11.56
N THR A 29 -33.13 9.54 11.54
CA THR A 29 -32.45 10.19 10.43
C THR A 29 -31.10 9.49 10.20
N PRO A 30 -30.69 9.18 8.95
CA PRO A 30 -29.40 8.57 8.68
C PRO A 30 -28.30 9.45 9.29
N LEU A 31 -27.33 8.80 9.92
CA LEU A 31 -26.10 9.46 10.37
C LEU A 31 -25.56 10.33 9.23
N ARG A 32 -25.68 11.63 9.35
CA ARG A 32 -24.99 12.55 8.46
C ARG A 32 -23.55 12.54 8.89
N SER A 33 -22.68 12.05 8.03
CA SER A 33 -21.26 12.39 8.07
C SER A 33 -21.17 13.91 7.94
N THR A 34 -20.65 14.58 8.96
CA THR A 34 -20.99 15.96 9.00
C THR A 34 -19.88 16.93 8.65
N PRO A 35 -19.32 17.77 9.43
CA PRO A 35 -18.63 18.96 8.93
C PRO A 35 -17.41 18.68 8.05
N PHE A 36 -16.87 17.46 8.06
CA PHE A 36 -15.74 17.12 7.19
C PHE A 36 -16.14 17.16 5.72
N VAL A 37 -17.31 16.62 5.36
CA VAL A 37 -17.85 16.65 3.99
C VAL A 37 -18.16 18.08 3.57
N ASP A 38 -18.76 18.87 4.45
CA ASP A 38 -19.14 20.27 4.15
C ASP A 38 -17.94 21.21 3.98
N ARG A 39 -16.77 20.87 4.54
CA ARG A 39 -15.57 21.71 4.47
C ARG A 39 -14.59 21.34 3.37
N THR A 40 -14.58 20.09 2.93
CA THR A 40 -13.53 19.58 2.05
C THR A 40 -13.91 19.49 0.59
N PHE A 41 -15.20 19.52 0.25
CA PHE A 41 -15.64 19.38 -1.13
C PHE A 41 -16.53 20.55 -1.56
N PRO A 42 -15.91 21.59 -2.17
CA PRO A 42 -16.67 22.72 -2.75
C PRO A 42 -17.63 22.32 -3.86
N SER A 43 -17.60 21.07 -4.33
CA SER A 43 -18.43 20.54 -5.41
C SER A 43 -19.92 20.42 -5.06
N GLU A 44 -20.31 20.46 -3.78
CA GLU A 44 -21.72 20.57 -3.39
C GLU A 44 -22.28 22.00 -3.49
N ARG A 45 -21.41 22.99 -3.63
CA ARG A 45 -21.87 24.33 -4.01
C ARG A 45 -22.12 24.31 -5.50
N ALA A 46 -23.37 24.51 -5.90
CA ALA A 46 -23.75 24.68 -7.30
C ALA A 46 -22.68 25.54 -7.99
N ALA A 47 -22.04 24.98 -9.00
CA ALA A 47 -21.07 25.72 -9.80
C ALA A 47 -21.75 27.00 -10.31
N PRO A 48 -21.09 28.16 -10.31
CA PRO A 48 -21.67 29.36 -10.89
C PRO A 48 -22.15 29.04 -12.31
N ALA A 49 -23.35 29.46 -12.63
CA ALA A 49 -24.07 29.09 -13.85
C ALA A 49 -23.35 29.39 -15.19
N ASN A 50 -22.13 29.93 -15.14
CA ASN A 50 -21.35 30.40 -16.29
C ASN A 50 -20.04 29.66 -16.53
N VAL A 51 -19.75 28.55 -15.83
CA VAL A 51 -18.58 27.74 -16.15
C VAL A 51 -18.97 26.77 -17.26
N VAL A 52 -18.54 27.07 -18.50
CA VAL A 52 -18.62 26.12 -19.61
C VAL A 52 -17.73 24.94 -19.28
N GLN A 53 -18.33 23.82 -18.86
CA GLN A 53 -17.64 22.57 -18.62
C GLN A 53 -17.21 21.97 -19.97
N PRO A 54 -15.97 21.49 -20.15
CA PRO A 54 -15.59 20.76 -21.35
C PRO A 54 -16.50 19.56 -21.54
N GLU A 55 -16.88 19.24 -22.77
CA GLU A 55 -17.81 18.12 -23.11
C GLU A 55 -17.39 16.75 -22.49
N HIS A 56 -16.09 16.59 -22.16
CA HIS A 56 -15.58 15.39 -21.51
C HIS A 56 -15.77 15.37 -19.98
N ALA A 57 -16.04 16.50 -19.33
CA ALA A 57 -16.24 16.56 -17.89
C ALA A 57 -17.53 15.89 -17.45
N SER A 58 -18.59 15.96 -18.27
CA SER A 58 -19.90 15.38 -17.96
C SER A 58 -19.90 13.85 -17.81
N ARG A 59 -18.90 13.16 -18.36
CA ARG A 59 -18.73 11.70 -18.20
C ARG A 59 -17.96 11.30 -16.96
N ARG A 60 -17.47 12.25 -16.19
CA ARG A 60 -16.62 12.06 -15.02
C ARG A 60 -17.22 12.65 -13.75
N ASP A 61 -18.46 13.04 -13.79
CA ASP A 61 -19.17 13.57 -12.63
C ASP A 61 -19.48 12.47 -11.62
N ILE A 62 -19.72 12.87 -10.37
CA ILE A 62 -20.18 11.97 -9.32
C ILE A 62 -21.35 11.13 -9.83
N GLY A 63 -21.24 9.81 -9.69
CA GLY A 63 -22.24 8.86 -10.21
C GLY A 63 -22.05 8.46 -11.66
N SER A 64 -21.03 8.99 -12.38
CA SER A 64 -20.75 8.52 -13.75
C SER A 64 -20.30 7.06 -13.74
N ALA A 65 -20.47 6.39 -14.92
CA ALA A 65 -20.04 5.01 -15.08
C ALA A 65 -18.51 4.84 -15.03
N ASN A 66 -17.75 5.85 -15.48
CA ASN A 66 -16.31 5.73 -15.66
C ASN A 66 -15.55 6.27 -14.46
N THR A 67 -14.69 5.43 -13.91
CA THR A 67 -13.82 5.79 -12.79
C THR A 67 -12.61 6.58 -13.28
N VAL A 68 -12.28 7.66 -12.58
CA VAL A 68 -11.10 8.48 -12.81
C VAL A 68 -10.14 8.31 -11.64
N THR A 69 -8.89 8.00 -11.92
CA THR A 69 -7.83 7.99 -10.89
C THR A 69 -7.22 9.39 -10.74
N ALA A 70 -6.85 9.73 -9.50
CA ALA A 70 -6.08 10.94 -9.21
C ALA A 70 -4.59 10.78 -9.57
N ASP A 71 -4.13 9.57 -9.87
CA ASP A 71 -2.74 9.32 -10.26
C ASP A 71 -2.44 9.90 -11.64
N PRO A 72 -1.31 10.61 -11.81
CA PRO A 72 -0.87 11.01 -13.12
C PRO A 72 -0.47 9.80 -13.96
N ALA A 73 -0.64 9.90 -15.28
CA ALA A 73 -0.10 8.89 -16.20
C ALA A 73 1.43 8.80 -16.05
N VAL A 74 1.96 7.58 -16.12
CA VAL A 74 3.42 7.37 -16.08
C VAL A 74 4.05 7.99 -17.33
N PRO A 75 4.99 8.94 -17.22
CA PRO A 75 5.66 9.54 -18.36
C PRO A 75 6.39 8.48 -19.20
N ARG A 76 6.27 8.56 -20.53
CA ARG A 76 6.85 7.60 -21.47
C ARG A 76 7.82 8.28 -22.43
N PRO A 77 8.87 7.56 -22.87
CA PRO A 77 9.65 7.97 -24.01
C PRO A 77 8.76 8.13 -25.27
N ASN A 78 9.12 9.04 -26.15
CA ASN A 78 8.40 9.22 -27.42
C ASN A 78 8.83 8.16 -28.47
N GLU A 79 8.73 6.90 -28.09
CA GLU A 79 9.05 5.74 -28.90
C GLU A 79 7.99 4.65 -28.71
N ALA A 80 7.85 3.75 -29.69
CA ALA A 80 6.95 2.62 -29.56
C ALA A 80 7.55 1.59 -28.58
N PRO A 81 6.79 1.15 -27.56
CA PRO A 81 7.25 0.12 -26.65
C PRO A 81 7.16 -1.27 -27.27
N CYS A 82 7.97 -2.20 -26.78
CA CYS A 82 7.64 -3.62 -26.88
C CYS A 82 6.62 -3.96 -25.78
N VAL A 83 5.59 -4.71 -26.13
CA VAL A 83 4.49 -5.04 -25.22
C VAL A 83 4.51 -6.53 -24.90
N VAL A 84 4.48 -6.86 -23.63
CA VAL A 84 4.29 -8.21 -23.12
C VAL A 84 2.96 -8.28 -22.36
N THR A 85 2.02 -9.05 -22.90
CA THR A 85 0.73 -9.30 -22.24
C THR A 85 0.93 -10.29 -21.11
N LEU A 86 0.47 -9.96 -19.91
CA LEU A 86 0.45 -10.84 -18.73
C LEU A 86 -0.81 -11.71 -18.75
N PHE A 87 -1.96 -11.09 -18.90
CA PHE A 87 -3.25 -11.75 -19.11
C PHE A 87 -4.16 -10.84 -19.95
N ARG A 88 -5.15 -11.46 -20.62
CA ARG A 88 -6.08 -10.77 -21.51
C ARG A 88 -7.50 -11.22 -21.23
N ASP A 89 -8.39 -10.25 -21.01
CA ASP A 89 -9.82 -10.47 -20.78
C ASP A 89 -10.07 -11.53 -19.68
N GLU A 90 -9.17 -11.56 -18.67
CA GLU A 90 -9.27 -12.49 -17.56
C GLU A 90 -10.51 -12.18 -16.72
N THR A 91 -11.24 -13.22 -16.34
CA THR A 91 -12.49 -13.10 -15.58
C THR A 91 -12.23 -13.38 -14.10
N PHE A 92 -12.61 -12.43 -13.27
CA PHE A 92 -12.56 -12.53 -11.81
C PHE A 92 -14.00 -12.63 -11.28
N ALA A 93 -14.42 -13.86 -10.99
CA ALA A 93 -15.77 -14.20 -10.51
C ALA A 93 -15.75 -15.10 -9.28
N ASP A 94 -14.58 -15.33 -8.70
CA ASP A 94 -14.34 -16.15 -7.52
C ASP A 94 -13.15 -15.62 -6.73
N PHE A 95 -12.70 -16.38 -5.71
CA PHE A 95 -11.51 -16.03 -4.90
C PHE A 95 -10.25 -16.79 -5.36
N ASN A 96 -10.26 -17.42 -6.51
CA ASN A 96 -9.09 -18.11 -7.02
C ASN A 96 -8.14 -17.12 -7.70
N THR A 97 -6.86 -17.22 -7.39
CA THR A 97 -5.80 -16.51 -8.12
C THR A 97 -5.76 -16.98 -9.57
N LYS A 98 -5.40 -16.08 -10.47
CA LYS A 98 -5.28 -16.37 -11.91
C LYS A 98 -3.78 -16.42 -12.26
N PRO A 99 -3.21 -17.64 -12.43
CA PRO A 99 -1.79 -17.80 -12.74
C PRO A 99 -1.51 -17.44 -14.21
N PHE A 100 -0.33 -16.89 -14.45
CA PHE A 100 0.22 -16.68 -15.79
C PHE A 100 1.73 -16.93 -15.81
N MET A 101 2.32 -16.97 -17.00
CA MET A 101 3.76 -17.02 -17.18
C MET A 101 4.24 -15.72 -17.80
N TYR A 102 5.14 -15.04 -17.12
CA TYR A 102 5.89 -13.93 -17.69
C TYR A 102 7.14 -14.43 -18.40
N ALA A 103 7.41 -13.88 -19.58
CA ALA A 103 8.68 -14.02 -20.27
C ALA A 103 9.14 -12.66 -20.81
N PRO A 104 10.43 -12.34 -20.75
CA PRO A 104 10.95 -11.08 -21.28
C PRO A 104 10.72 -10.95 -22.78
N PRO A 105 10.59 -9.71 -23.31
CA PRO A 105 10.33 -9.49 -24.73
C PRO A 105 11.59 -9.82 -25.56
N GLY A 106 11.61 -10.96 -26.23
CA GLY A 106 12.77 -11.40 -27.03
C GLY A 106 13.16 -10.42 -28.15
N ALA A 107 12.21 -9.66 -28.69
CA ALA A 107 12.47 -8.62 -29.69
C ALA A 107 13.10 -7.33 -29.11
N CYS A 108 13.04 -7.14 -27.81
CA CYS A 108 13.51 -5.93 -27.11
C CYS A 108 14.21 -6.32 -25.79
N PRO A 109 15.36 -7.00 -25.86
CA PRO A 109 16.09 -7.36 -24.64
C PRO A 109 16.53 -6.12 -23.88
N GLY A 110 16.76 -6.29 -22.57
CA GLY A 110 17.37 -5.23 -21.74
C GLY A 110 18.78 -4.83 -22.19
N PRO A 111 19.33 -3.75 -21.66
CA PRO A 111 18.75 -2.92 -20.62
C PRO A 111 17.62 -2.03 -21.13
N TRP A 112 16.70 -1.70 -20.26
CA TRP A 112 15.58 -0.81 -20.58
C TRP A 112 15.76 0.57 -19.94
N ALA A 113 15.35 1.60 -20.66
CA ALA A 113 15.28 2.96 -20.14
C ALA A 113 14.01 3.17 -19.30
N LYS A 114 12.95 2.41 -19.61
CA LYS A 114 11.69 2.44 -18.86
C LYS A 114 10.91 1.14 -19.03
N VAL A 115 10.24 0.74 -17.96
CA VAL A 115 9.23 -0.34 -17.95
C VAL A 115 7.98 0.18 -17.25
N VAL A 116 6.81 -0.03 -17.86
CA VAL A 116 5.52 0.40 -17.33
C VAL A 116 4.53 -0.76 -17.33
N PHE A 117 3.96 -1.04 -16.16
CA PHE A 117 2.77 -1.87 -16.03
C PHE A 117 1.53 -1.06 -16.43
N VAL A 118 0.63 -1.69 -17.18
CA VAL A 118 -0.67 -1.13 -17.57
C VAL A 118 -1.74 -2.15 -17.29
N GLY A 119 -2.75 -1.76 -16.50
CA GLY A 119 -3.94 -2.54 -16.22
C GLY A 119 -5.20 -1.82 -16.68
N ASN A 120 -6.06 -2.54 -17.42
CA ASN A 120 -7.36 -2.08 -17.86
C ASN A 120 -8.40 -3.07 -17.34
N PHE A 121 -9.33 -2.58 -16.54
CA PHE A 121 -10.35 -3.39 -15.90
C PHE A 121 -11.72 -2.81 -16.16
N ASN A 122 -12.72 -3.67 -16.08
CA ASN A 122 -14.13 -3.28 -16.08
C ASN A 122 -14.92 -4.21 -15.15
N VAL A 123 -16.09 -3.76 -14.73
CA VAL A 123 -17.06 -4.59 -14.02
C VAL A 123 -18.41 -4.50 -14.70
N SER A 124 -19.11 -5.63 -14.85
CA SER A 124 -20.47 -5.66 -15.39
C SER A 124 -21.45 -4.95 -14.45
N ALA A 125 -22.56 -4.44 -14.98
CA ALA A 125 -23.67 -3.96 -14.17
C ALA A 125 -24.12 -5.05 -13.19
N GLY A 126 -24.41 -4.64 -11.95
CA GLY A 126 -24.73 -5.53 -10.83
C GLY A 126 -24.21 -4.95 -9.52
N ARG A 127 -24.77 -5.39 -8.41
CA ARG A 127 -24.27 -4.98 -7.11
C ARG A 127 -22.83 -5.44 -6.93
N GLN A 128 -21.99 -4.54 -6.45
CA GLN A 128 -20.55 -4.71 -6.29
C GLN A 128 -20.08 -4.01 -5.03
N PHE A 129 -18.92 -4.38 -4.52
CA PHE A 129 -18.16 -3.66 -3.50
C PHE A 129 -16.70 -3.60 -3.94
N ASP A 130 -15.90 -2.75 -3.31
CA ASP A 130 -14.46 -2.66 -3.55
C ASP A 130 -13.75 -3.95 -3.16
N ARG A 131 -12.67 -4.26 -3.87
CA ARG A 131 -11.86 -5.48 -3.74
C ARG A 131 -10.39 -5.10 -3.73
N THR A 132 -9.57 -5.85 -3.01
CA THR A 132 -8.13 -5.80 -3.20
C THR A 132 -7.76 -6.44 -4.53
N ALA A 133 -6.87 -5.81 -5.27
CA ALA A 133 -6.33 -6.30 -6.52
C ALA A 133 -4.80 -6.26 -6.49
N GLN A 134 -4.17 -7.40 -6.80
CA GLN A 134 -2.73 -7.54 -6.84
C GLN A 134 -2.29 -8.28 -8.09
N VAL A 135 -1.12 -7.93 -8.60
CA VAL A 135 -0.41 -8.70 -9.63
C VAL A 135 1.03 -8.88 -9.17
N SER A 136 1.51 -10.11 -9.20
CA SER A 136 2.90 -10.45 -8.87
C SER A 136 3.60 -11.17 -10.03
N ILE A 137 4.92 -11.00 -10.12
CA ILE A 137 5.82 -11.73 -11.02
C ILE A 137 6.98 -12.23 -10.15
N GLY A 138 7.23 -13.55 -10.13
CA GLY A 138 8.26 -14.13 -9.28
C GLY A 138 8.08 -13.79 -7.79
N ASN A 139 6.83 -13.74 -7.31
CA ASN A 139 6.43 -13.31 -5.97
C ASN A 139 6.71 -11.83 -5.65
N VAL A 140 7.22 -11.04 -6.59
CA VAL A 140 7.38 -9.58 -6.43
C VAL A 140 6.10 -8.88 -6.87
N ASN A 141 5.60 -7.98 -6.05
CA ASN A 141 4.42 -7.19 -6.36
C ASN A 141 4.70 -6.18 -7.48
N VAL A 142 4.03 -6.30 -8.62
CA VAL A 142 4.11 -5.36 -9.75
C VAL A 142 2.91 -4.42 -9.84
N TYR A 143 1.81 -4.75 -9.18
CA TYR A 143 0.64 -3.90 -9.03
C TYR A 143 -0.09 -4.22 -7.72
N TYR A 144 -0.56 -3.17 -7.02
CA TYR A 144 -1.36 -3.28 -5.83
C TYR A 144 -2.38 -2.12 -5.76
N GLY A 145 -3.64 -2.43 -5.57
CA GLY A 145 -4.71 -1.45 -5.46
C GLY A 145 -6.02 -2.06 -5.01
N THR A 146 -7.09 -1.28 -5.08
CA THR A 146 -8.45 -1.75 -4.91
C THR A 146 -9.26 -1.52 -6.19
N THR A 147 -10.47 -2.06 -6.24
CA THR A 147 -11.42 -1.85 -7.32
C THR A 147 -12.45 -0.80 -6.94
N PRO A 148 -13.12 -0.15 -7.91
CA PRO A 148 -14.25 0.72 -7.61
C PRO A 148 -15.45 -0.03 -7.00
N GLU A 149 -16.28 0.68 -6.24
CA GLU A 149 -17.64 0.25 -5.87
C GLU A 149 -18.67 1.08 -6.63
N PRO A 150 -19.08 0.69 -7.82
CA PRO A 150 -20.02 1.44 -8.64
C PRO A 150 -21.48 1.20 -8.21
N SER A 151 -22.39 2.06 -8.68
CA SER A 151 -23.82 1.79 -8.64
C SER A 151 -24.15 0.50 -9.42
N ALA A 152 -25.09 -0.29 -8.93
CA ALA A 152 -25.50 -1.56 -9.55
C ALA A 152 -26.02 -1.43 -10.99
N ASN A 153 -26.39 -0.22 -11.42
CA ASN A 153 -26.97 0.04 -12.74
C ASN A 153 -25.93 0.43 -13.80
N VAL A 154 -24.65 0.50 -13.44
CA VAL A 154 -23.59 0.93 -14.35
C VAL A 154 -22.51 -0.14 -14.48
N SER A 155 -21.77 -0.08 -15.59
CA SER A 155 -20.64 -0.97 -15.90
C SER A 155 -19.40 -0.11 -16.15
N PRO A 156 -18.72 0.35 -15.10
CA PRO A 156 -17.55 1.20 -15.27
C PRO A 156 -16.33 0.41 -15.72
N HIS A 157 -15.41 1.14 -16.31
CA HIS A 157 -14.04 0.70 -16.52
C HIS A 157 -13.07 1.65 -15.83
N TRP A 158 -11.90 1.15 -15.50
CA TRP A 158 -10.80 1.94 -14.95
C TRP A 158 -9.46 1.50 -15.50
N HIS A 159 -8.49 2.40 -15.43
CA HIS A 159 -7.16 2.24 -15.97
C HIS A 159 -6.15 2.57 -14.89
N VAL A 160 -5.11 1.75 -14.75
CA VAL A 160 -4.02 1.93 -13.80
C VAL A 160 -2.68 1.75 -14.47
N GLU A 161 -1.69 2.52 -14.02
CA GLU A 161 -0.32 2.46 -14.52
C GLU A 161 0.67 2.49 -13.37
N ARG A 162 1.72 1.69 -13.46
CA ARG A 162 2.83 1.73 -12.50
C ARG A 162 4.16 1.65 -13.22
N GLU A 163 5.09 2.52 -12.85
CA GLU A 163 6.47 2.41 -13.30
C GLU A 163 7.17 1.25 -12.58
N LEU A 164 7.76 0.35 -13.37
CA LEU A 164 8.48 -0.83 -12.89
C LEU A 164 9.95 -0.84 -13.28
N THR A 165 10.50 0.29 -13.70
CA THR A 165 11.88 0.38 -14.20
C THR A 165 12.88 -0.14 -13.17
N ASP A 166 12.68 0.15 -11.87
CA ASP A 166 13.53 -0.35 -10.77
C ASP A 166 13.52 -1.88 -10.63
N LEU A 167 12.51 -2.56 -11.20
CA LEU A 167 12.38 -4.01 -11.18
C LEU A 167 13.00 -4.70 -12.42
N SER A 168 13.77 -3.98 -13.24
CA SER A 168 14.32 -4.50 -14.50
C SER A 168 15.07 -5.82 -14.34
N ALA A 169 15.88 -5.98 -13.30
CA ALA A 169 16.63 -7.22 -13.06
C ALA A 169 15.72 -8.45 -12.87
N LEU A 170 14.55 -8.29 -12.24
CA LEU A 170 13.55 -9.35 -12.18
C LEU A 170 12.99 -9.67 -13.57
N LEU A 171 12.75 -8.64 -14.38
CA LEU A 171 12.08 -8.75 -15.67
C LEU A 171 13.00 -9.25 -16.81
N GLU A 172 14.29 -9.46 -16.56
CA GLU A 172 15.23 -10.05 -17.53
C GLU A 172 15.06 -11.55 -17.70
N SER A 173 14.33 -12.23 -16.81
CA SER A 173 14.10 -13.68 -16.88
C SER A 173 12.61 -14.04 -16.79
N ALA A 174 12.31 -15.27 -17.21
CA ALA A 174 10.95 -15.79 -17.13
C ALA A 174 10.59 -16.18 -15.69
N HIS A 175 9.38 -15.85 -15.27
CA HIS A 175 8.85 -16.15 -13.94
C HIS A 175 7.38 -16.54 -13.98
N PRO A 176 6.92 -17.38 -13.07
CA PRO A 176 5.49 -17.48 -12.80
C PRO A 176 4.97 -16.16 -12.28
N GLY A 177 3.73 -15.84 -12.58
CA GLY A 177 3.02 -14.68 -12.08
C GLY A 177 1.60 -15.04 -11.69
N GLU A 178 1.00 -14.21 -10.87
CA GLU A 178 -0.37 -14.37 -10.38
C GLU A 178 -1.09 -13.03 -10.40
N ALA A 179 -2.35 -13.05 -10.83
CA ALA A 179 -3.29 -11.96 -10.60
C ALA A 179 -4.28 -12.41 -9.53
N ASP A 180 -4.30 -11.70 -8.41
CA ASP A 180 -5.19 -11.94 -7.29
C ASP A 180 -6.18 -10.77 -7.18
N LEU A 181 -7.43 -11.05 -7.51
CA LEU A 181 -8.56 -10.15 -7.39
C LEU A 181 -9.77 -10.99 -6.99
N GLY A 182 -9.91 -11.23 -5.68
CA GLY A 182 -11.02 -12.02 -5.15
C GLY A 182 -12.35 -11.32 -5.39
N ASN A 183 -13.31 -11.98 -6.04
CA ASN A 183 -14.61 -11.42 -6.32
C ASN A 183 -15.73 -12.39 -5.92
N LEU A 184 -16.52 -12.01 -4.91
CA LEU A 184 -17.70 -12.78 -4.53
C LEU A 184 -18.83 -12.53 -5.52
N VAL A 185 -19.19 -13.55 -6.30
CA VAL A 185 -20.36 -13.52 -7.19
C VAL A 185 -21.42 -14.48 -6.66
N ASN A 186 -22.63 -13.95 -6.39
CA ASN A 186 -23.77 -14.70 -5.90
C ASN A 186 -25.08 -13.96 -6.25
N SER A 187 -26.21 -14.36 -5.67
CA SER A 187 -27.51 -13.71 -5.91
C SER A 187 -27.59 -12.25 -5.41
N THR A 188 -26.72 -11.83 -4.51
CA THR A 188 -26.66 -10.47 -3.97
C THR A 188 -25.63 -9.61 -4.70
N TYR A 189 -24.44 -10.14 -4.89
CA TYR A 189 -23.33 -9.48 -5.58
C TYR A 189 -23.19 -10.11 -6.96
N THR A 190 -23.62 -9.40 -7.98
CA THR A 190 -23.77 -9.94 -9.33
C THR A 190 -22.78 -9.35 -10.34
N GLY A 191 -22.00 -8.34 -9.93
CA GLY A 191 -21.00 -7.74 -10.79
C GLY A 191 -19.81 -8.67 -11.02
N ILE A 192 -19.45 -8.89 -12.29
CA ILE A 192 -18.28 -9.68 -12.70
C ILE A 192 -17.21 -8.74 -13.19
N ILE A 193 -16.00 -8.89 -12.63
CA ILE A 193 -14.84 -8.09 -13.03
C ILE A 193 -14.10 -8.83 -14.13
N THR A 194 -13.66 -8.09 -15.15
CA THR A 194 -12.74 -8.59 -16.19
C THR A 194 -11.57 -7.64 -16.32
N GLY A 195 -10.42 -8.14 -16.74
CA GLY A 195 -9.21 -7.34 -16.84
C GLY A 195 -8.22 -7.82 -17.88
N THR A 196 -7.44 -6.86 -18.38
CA THR A 196 -6.27 -7.10 -19.24
C THR A 196 -5.10 -6.34 -18.66
N ALA A 197 -3.94 -7.01 -18.48
CA ALA A 197 -2.72 -6.36 -18.04
C ALA A 197 -1.54 -6.71 -18.95
N TYR A 198 -0.66 -5.73 -19.11
CA TYR A 198 0.54 -5.88 -19.92
C TYR A 198 1.69 -4.98 -19.43
N LEU A 199 2.90 -5.31 -19.83
CA LEU A 199 4.09 -4.50 -19.60
C LEU A 199 4.51 -3.83 -20.90
N GLN A 200 4.92 -2.56 -20.81
CA GLN A 200 5.53 -1.78 -21.89
C GLN A 200 7.02 -1.61 -21.61
N PHE A 201 7.85 -2.08 -22.53
CA PHE A 201 9.30 -2.00 -22.43
C PHE A 201 9.84 -0.99 -23.44
N TYR A 202 10.64 -0.04 -22.97
CA TYR A 202 11.34 0.95 -23.79
C TYR A 202 12.83 0.66 -23.73
N PRO A 203 13.43 0.04 -24.78
CA PRO A 203 14.83 -0.32 -24.80
C PRO A 203 15.75 0.90 -24.65
N ALA A 204 16.84 0.74 -23.92
CA ALA A 204 17.87 1.78 -23.83
C ALA A 204 18.57 2.01 -25.17
N ARG A 205 18.87 3.26 -25.47
CA ARG A 205 19.55 3.73 -26.69
C ARG A 205 20.48 4.90 -26.37
N ALA A 206 21.33 5.31 -27.30
CA ALA A 206 22.26 6.42 -27.07
C ALA A 206 21.59 7.72 -26.60
N HIS A 207 20.41 8.02 -27.14
CA HIS A 207 19.60 9.21 -26.76
C HIS A 207 18.58 8.94 -25.65
N LEU A 208 18.42 7.69 -25.23
CA LEU A 208 17.55 7.22 -24.17
C LEU A 208 18.32 6.20 -23.32
N PRO A 209 19.20 6.66 -22.41
CA PRO A 209 20.08 5.76 -21.65
C PRO A 209 19.29 4.83 -20.73
N ALA A 210 19.90 3.71 -20.39
CA ALA A 210 19.36 2.83 -19.36
C ALA A 210 19.23 3.57 -18.04
N ALA A 211 18.17 3.28 -17.31
CA ALA A 211 18.02 3.76 -15.95
C ALA A 211 19.00 3.04 -15.02
N GLY A 212 19.46 3.72 -13.98
CA GLY A 212 20.22 3.09 -12.90
C GLY A 212 19.25 2.31 -12.00
N THR A 213 19.11 1.02 -12.25
CA THR A 213 18.16 0.13 -11.58
C THR A 213 18.84 -0.77 -10.55
N ALA A 214 18.08 -1.41 -9.68
CA ALA A 214 18.60 -2.42 -8.78
C ALA A 214 19.16 -3.61 -9.56
N ASP A 215 20.27 -4.17 -9.10
CA ASP A 215 20.90 -5.39 -9.67
C ASP A 215 20.21 -6.67 -9.22
N VAL A 216 19.57 -6.62 -8.04
CA VAL A 216 18.85 -7.75 -7.45
C VAL A 216 17.53 -7.25 -6.89
N VAL A 217 16.45 -7.95 -7.23
CA VAL A 217 15.10 -7.68 -6.79
C VAL A 217 14.55 -8.95 -6.12
N LEU A 218 14.18 -8.84 -4.84
CA LEU A 218 13.74 -9.98 -4.04
C LEU A 218 12.41 -9.70 -3.36
N PRO A 219 11.46 -10.65 -3.36
CA PRO A 219 10.19 -10.51 -2.63
C PRO A 219 10.38 -10.65 -1.12
N VAL A 220 9.58 -9.94 -0.34
CA VAL A 220 9.45 -10.16 1.10
C VAL A 220 7.94 -10.05 1.45
N PRO A 221 7.27 -11.15 1.78
CA PRO A 221 7.77 -12.53 1.92
C PRO A 221 7.96 -13.22 0.56
N ASN A 222 8.76 -14.27 0.53
CA ASN A 222 8.91 -15.11 -0.66
C ASN A 222 7.88 -16.26 -0.65
N VAL A 223 6.63 -15.92 -0.86
CA VAL A 223 5.48 -16.83 -0.91
C VAL A 223 4.70 -16.60 -2.20
N PRO A 224 3.91 -17.56 -2.70
CA PRO A 224 3.03 -17.36 -3.84
C PRO A 224 2.19 -16.08 -3.69
N GLY A 225 2.05 -15.30 -4.77
CA GLY A 225 1.39 -14.00 -4.77
C GLY A 225 2.15 -12.86 -4.09
N GLY A 226 3.19 -13.15 -3.29
CA GLY A 226 4.09 -12.14 -2.71
C GLY A 226 3.49 -11.28 -1.60
N ALA A 227 2.32 -11.64 -1.05
CA ALA A 227 1.68 -10.91 0.04
C ALA A 227 1.29 -11.85 1.19
N GLN A 228 1.22 -11.28 2.40
CA GLN A 228 0.88 -12.01 3.61
C GLN A 228 -0.04 -11.19 4.52
N ALA A 229 -1.04 -11.84 5.11
CA ALA A 229 -1.87 -11.25 6.15
C ALA A 229 -1.10 -11.17 7.47
N LEU A 230 -1.19 -10.01 8.13
CA LEU A 230 -0.65 -9.74 9.46
C LEU A 230 -1.82 -9.47 10.42
N PRO A 231 -2.37 -10.50 11.07
CA PRO A 231 -3.59 -10.38 11.86
C PRO A 231 -3.42 -9.75 13.24
N THR A 232 -2.20 -9.58 13.72
CA THR A 232 -1.93 -9.06 15.06
C THR A 232 -0.65 -8.22 15.08
N THR A 233 -0.48 -7.42 16.12
CA THR A 233 0.74 -6.63 16.35
C THR A 233 2.03 -7.46 16.47
N THR A 234 1.92 -8.78 16.71
CA THR A 234 3.08 -9.69 16.76
C THR A 234 3.29 -10.46 15.45
N SER A 235 2.40 -10.29 14.49
CA SER A 235 2.52 -10.91 13.18
C SER A 235 3.62 -10.26 12.37
N VAL A 236 4.49 -11.08 11.76
CA VAL A 236 5.62 -10.61 10.97
C VAL A 236 5.68 -11.37 9.66
N LEU A 237 5.79 -10.67 8.55
CA LEU A 237 6.25 -11.26 7.30
C LEU A 237 7.77 -11.17 7.24
N SER A 238 8.42 -12.15 6.63
CA SER A 238 9.88 -12.16 6.50
C SER A 238 10.36 -13.02 5.35
N ALA A 239 11.60 -12.74 4.92
CA ALA A 239 12.35 -13.63 4.04
C ALA A 239 13.83 -13.61 4.41
N THR A 240 14.48 -14.78 4.26
CA THR A 240 15.90 -14.97 4.54
C THR A 240 16.64 -15.27 3.24
N TYR A 241 17.72 -14.54 2.97
CA TYR A 241 18.50 -14.66 1.75
C TYR A 241 20.01 -14.69 2.04
N ALA A 242 20.73 -15.43 1.22
CA ALA A 242 22.18 -15.23 1.06
C ALA A 242 22.37 -14.13 0.01
N PHE A 243 22.92 -13.00 0.39
CA PHE A 243 23.08 -11.85 -0.48
C PHE A 243 24.38 -11.90 -1.30
N PRO A 244 24.45 -11.21 -2.46
CA PRO A 244 25.72 -10.97 -3.13
C PRO A 244 26.72 -10.29 -2.20
N PRO A 245 28.00 -10.64 -2.21
CA PRO A 245 29.00 -10.11 -1.26
C PRO A 245 29.51 -8.71 -1.62
N ASN A 246 28.86 -8.02 -2.54
CA ASN A 246 29.23 -6.69 -3.05
C ASN A 246 28.06 -5.70 -3.09
N VAL A 247 27.12 -5.82 -2.17
CA VAL A 247 26.02 -4.85 -2.01
C VAL A 247 26.57 -3.53 -1.51
N GLU A 248 26.31 -2.44 -2.22
CA GLU A 248 26.67 -1.10 -1.80
C GLU A 248 25.48 -0.26 -1.33
N ARG A 249 24.25 -0.58 -1.82
CA ARG A 249 23.01 0.10 -1.43
C ARG A 249 21.87 -0.90 -1.35
N ALA A 250 20.93 -0.63 -0.45
CA ALA A 250 19.74 -1.45 -0.27
C ALA A 250 18.52 -0.59 0.03
N TYR A 251 17.37 -0.90 -0.57
CA TYR A 251 16.08 -0.27 -0.31
C TYR A 251 15.00 -1.33 -0.16
N LEU A 252 13.98 -1.00 0.62
CA LEU A 252 12.79 -1.83 0.76
C LEU A 252 11.55 -1.01 0.37
N ASP A 253 10.84 -1.44 -0.67
CA ASP A 253 9.53 -0.91 -1.04
C ASP A 253 8.46 -1.66 -0.26
N VAL A 254 7.63 -0.93 0.48
CA VAL A 254 6.67 -1.48 1.47
C VAL A 254 5.26 -1.11 1.10
N PHE A 255 4.37 -2.10 1.16
CA PHE A 255 2.92 -1.92 1.17
C PHE A 255 2.34 -2.55 2.43
N ALA A 256 1.47 -1.82 3.12
CA ALA A 256 0.70 -2.34 4.24
C ALA A 256 -0.73 -1.79 4.13
N GLN A 257 -1.63 -2.62 3.63
CA GLN A 257 -3.03 -2.27 3.43
C GLN A 257 -3.85 -2.76 4.62
N SER A 258 -4.56 -1.85 5.28
CA SER A 258 -5.52 -2.19 6.32
C SER A 258 -6.75 -2.91 5.74
N GLN A 259 -7.20 -3.94 6.43
CA GLN A 259 -8.30 -4.81 6.01
C GLN A 259 -9.23 -5.10 7.19
N SER A 260 -10.46 -5.51 6.90
CA SER A 260 -11.41 -5.98 7.91
C SER A 260 -11.58 -4.98 9.07
N ALA A 261 -11.35 -5.37 10.33
CA ALA A 261 -11.50 -4.48 11.48
C ALA A 261 -10.47 -3.33 11.50
N ASP A 262 -9.33 -3.52 10.84
CA ASP A 262 -8.32 -2.47 10.67
C ASP A 262 -8.62 -1.51 9.49
N GLU A 263 -9.63 -1.74 8.66
CA GLU A 263 -9.90 -0.89 7.49
C GLU A 263 -10.03 0.58 7.87
N PHE A 264 -10.75 0.87 8.96
CA PHE A 264 -10.95 2.23 9.47
C PHE A 264 -10.10 2.52 10.72
N TRP A 265 -8.88 1.96 10.81
CA TRP A 265 -8.00 2.10 11.96
C TRP A 265 -7.84 3.54 12.46
N TYR A 266 -7.90 4.52 11.56
CA TYR A 266 -7.79 5.95 11.86
C TYR A 266 -9.00 6.50 12.63
N ALA A 267 -10.09 5.74 12.69
CA ALA A 267 -11.28 6.06 13.49
C ALA A 267 -11.34 5.29 14.83
N CYS A 268 -10.41 4.34 15.06
CA CYS A 268 -10.42 3.53 16.28
C CYS A 268 -10.09 4.38 17.52
N VAL A 269 -10.61 3.91 18.65
CA VAL A 269 -10.47 4.57 19.97
C VAL A 269 -9.78 3.62 20.95
N PRO A 270 -9.36 4.06 22.15
CA PRO A 270 -8.95 3.17 23.23
C PRO A 270 -9.98 2.08 23.49
N SER A 271 -9.50 0.87 23.80
CA SER A 271 -10.33 -0.34 23.85
C SER A 271 -11.44 -0.26 24.91
N ASP A 272 -11.21 0.45 26.00
CA ASP A 272 -12.21 0.69 27.07
C ASP A 272 -13.31 1.67 26.65
N LEU A 273 -13.07 2.53 25.69
CA LEU A 273 -14.06 3.46 25.12
C LEU A 273 -14.78 2.90 23.89
N ALA A 274 -14.29 1.84 23.28
CA ALA A 274 -14.76 1.33 21.99
C ALA A 274 -16.27 1.02 21.99
N GLN A 275 -16.77 0.34 23.02
CA GLN A 275 -18.19 0.03 23.13
C GLN A 275 -19.04 1.28 23.35
N ALA A 276 -18.62 2.19 24.23
CA ALA A 276 -19.36 3.39 24.54
C ALA A 276 -19.48 4.36 23.37
N LEU A 277 -18.42 4.45 22.57
CA LEU A 277 -18.33 5.31 21.38
C LEU A 277 -18.78 4.63 20.08
N ASN A 278 -19.14 3.34 20.15
CA ASN A 278 -19.50 2.53 18.98
C ASN A 278 -18.42 2.59 17.88
N SER A 279 -17.16 2.40 18.28
CA SER A 279 -15.99 2.49 17.41
C SER A 279 -15.12 1.24 17.55
N CYS A 280 -14.11 1.09 16.68
CA CYS A 280 -13.14 0.01 16.78
C CYS A 280 -12.13 0.25 17.92
N PRO A 281 -11.58 -0.82 18.54
CA PRO A 281 -10.59 -0.73 19.61
C PRO A 281 -9.16 -0.44 19.11
N ASN A 282 -8.19 -0.46 20.03
CA ASN A 282 -6.75 -0.39 19.81
C ASN A 282 -6.21 0.95 19.31
N THR A 283 -6.93 2.04 19.55
CA THR A 283 -6.53 3.39 19.16
C THR A 283 -6.31 3.64 17.66
N ALA A 284 -6.20 4.91 17.28
CA ALA A 284 -6.04 5.35 15.90
C ALA A 284 -4.55 5.49 15.49
N PHE A 285 -3.70 4.54 15.84
CA PHE A 285 -2.28 4.56 15.46
C PHE A 285 -1.82 3.21 14.92
N ARG A 286 -1.25 3.24 13.72
CA ARG A 286 -0.58 2.09 13.08
C ARG A 286 0.74 2.56 12.47
N GLU A 287 1.77 1.73 12.55
CA GLU A 287 3.08 1.99 11.96
C GLU A 287 3.66 0.66 11.45
N THR A 288 4.30 0.70 10.30
CA THR A 288 5.02 -0.47 9.76
C THR A 288 6.45 -0.46 10.28
N GLU A 289 6.86 -1.52 10.96
CA GLU A 289 8.17 -1.69 11.58
C GLU A 289 9.01 -2.66 10.74
N ILE A 290 10.19 -2.20 10.31
CA ILE A 290 11.11 -2.98 9.48
C ILE A 290 12.34 -3.36 10.30
N ALA A 291 12.82 -4.60 10.13
CA ALA A 291 14.05 -5.07 10.76
C ALA A 291 14.92 -5.89 9.80
N VAL A 292 16.23 -5.85 10.05
CA VAL A 292 17.24 -6.73 9.44
C VAL A 292 17.87 -7.54 10.57
N ASP A 293 17.75 -8.87 10.53
CA ASP A 293 18.20 -9.80 11.60
C ASP A 293 17.67 -9.43 12.99
N GLY A 294 16.45 -8.89 13.05
CA GLY A 294 15.84 -8.40 14.28
C GLY A 294 16.36 -7.04 14.77
N ILE A 295 17.32 -6.42 14.08
CA ILE A 295 17.78 -5.05 14.35
C ILE A 295 16.80 -4.09 13.67
N PRO A 296 16.18 -3.12 14.38
CA PRO A 296 15.31 -2.13 13.77
C PRO A 296 16.02 -1.42 12.61
N ALA A 297 15.38 -1.34 11.45
CA ALA A 297 16.04 -0.85 10.24
C ALA A 297 15.31 0.30 9.56
N GLY A 298 14.09 0.58 10.00
CA GLY A 298 13.29 1.66 9.47
C GLY A 298 11.83 1.55 9.90
N VAL A 299 11.08 2.61 9.61
CA VAL A 299 9.64 2.66 9.80
C VAL A 299 8.98 3.19 8.54
N ALA A 300 7.80 2.70 8.24
CA ALA A 300 6.97 3.23 7.17
C ALA A 300 5.61 3.66 7.73
N PRO A 301 5.16 4.89 7.46
CA PRO A 301 3.83 5.32 7.83
C PRO A 301 2.76 4.44 7.19
N VAL A 302 1.71 4.14 7.94
CA VAL A 302 0.50 3.52 7.39
C VAL A 302 -0.45 4.62 6.95
N TYR A 303 -0.88 4.59 5.68
CA TYR A 303 -1.83 5.57 5.16
C TYR A 303 -3.27 5.17 5.47
N PRO A 304 -4.16 6.13 5.77
CA PRO A 304 -5.58 5.89 5.91
C PRO A 304 -6.22 5.77 4.50
N TRP A 305 -6.10 4.62 3.87
CA TRP A 305 -6.74 4.38 2.57
C TRP A 305 -8.25 4.47 2.70
N ILE A 306 -8.89 5.30 1.89
CA ILE A 306 -10.34 5.41 1.82
C ILE A 306 -10.79 4.77 0.52
N TYR A 307 -11.30 3.57 0.62
CA TYR A 307 -11.80 2.80 -0.52
C TYR A 307 -13.10 3.39 -1.07
N THR A 308 -13.43 3.09 -2.31
CA THR A 308 -14.61 3.65 -2.99
C THR A 308 -15.93 3.35 -2.28
N GLY A 309 -16.01 2.21 -1.57
CA GLY A 309 -17.16 1.83 -0.75
C GLY A 309 -17.05 2.24 0.72
N GLY A 310 -15.92 2.84 1.13
CA GLY A 310 -15.54 2.97 2.52
C GLY A 310 -16.40 3.89 3.36
N ILE A 311 -16.46 5.20 3.07
CA ILE A 311 -17.19 6.17 3.90
C ILE A 311 -18.52 6.54 3.26
N ASP A 312 -18.50 7.01 2.03
CA ASP A 312 -19.68 7.32 1.22
C ASP A 312 -19.38 6.98 -0.24
N PRO A 313 -19.91 5.86 -0.75
CA PRO A 313 -19.65 5.43 -2.12
C PRO A 313 -20.03 6.47 -3.17
N TYR A 314 -21.01 7.34 -2.89
CA TYR A 314 -21.44 8.35 -3.85
C TYR A 314 -20.45 9.50 -3.98
N LEU A 315 -19.71 9.82 -2.92
CA LEU A 315 -18.68 10.86 -2.95
C LEU A 315 -17.42 10.43 -3.71
N TRP A 316 -17.15 9.12 -3.72
CA TRP A 316 -15.94 8.57 -4.37
C TRP A 316 -16.17 8.13 -5.82
N ARG A 317 -17.28 8.50 -6.41
CA ARG A 317 -17.59 8.25 -7.82
C ARG A 317 -17.63 9.57 -8.60
N PRO A 318 -16.90 9.67 -9.70
CA PRO A 318 -16.00 8.69 -10.33
C PRO A 318 -14.57 8.72 -9.78
N ILE A 319 -14.26 9.58 -8.82
CA ILE A 319 -12.91 9.79 -8.27
C ILE A 319 -12.81 9.05 -6.94
N PRO A 320 -12.10 7.91 -6.88
CA PRO A 320 -11.81 7.23 -5.61
C PRO A 320 -10.84 8.05 -4.75
N GLY A 321 -10.63 7.64 -3.52
CA GLY A 321 -9.60 8.20 -2.64
C GLY A 321 -8.21 8.18 -3.29
N VAL A 322 -7.32 9.04 -2.83
CA VAL A 322 -5.96 9.17 -3.37
C VAL A 322 -5.23 7.82 -3.32
N GLN A 323 -4.66 7.41 -4.45
CA GLN A 323 -3.93 6.15 -4.64
C GLN A 323 -4.76 4.87 -4.39
N THR A 324 -6.06 4.94 -4.19
CA THR A 324 -6.89 3.78 -3.84
C THR A 324 -6.90 2.70 -4.91
N LEU A 325 -6.95 3.09 -6.18
CA LEU A 325 -6.90 2.15 -7.30
C LEU A 325 -5.47 1.71 -7.66
N ASN A 326 -4.45 2.37 -7.12
CA ASN A 326 -3.05 2.13 -7.47
C ASN A 326 -2.15 2.60 -6.32
N PHE A 327 -1.99 1.75 -5.32
CA PHE A 327 -1.14 2.05 -4.16
C PHE A 327 0.31 2.26 -4.59
N LYS A 328 0.95 3.24 -3.98
CA LYS A 328 2.39 3.48 -4.12
C LYS A 328 3.12 2.88 -2.93
N PRO A 329 4.26 2.23 -3.13
CA PRO A 329 5.06 1.75 -2.02
C PRO A 329 5.68 2.91 -1.25
N TYR A 330 5.86 2.72 0.05
CA TYR A 330 6.76 3.56 0.83
C TYR A 330 8.16 2.96 0.77
N ARG A 331 9.15 3.74 0.29
CA ARG A 331 10.53 3.27 0.15
C ARG A 331 11.34 3.59 1.41
N VAL A 332 11.89 2.55 2.03
CA VAL A 332 12.79 2.65 3.19
C VAL A 332 14.23 2.42 2.73
N ASP A 333 15.13 3.32 3.11
CA ASP A 333 16.57 3.19 2.81
C ASP A 333 17.24 2.28 3.83
N LEU A 334 17.63 1.08 3.40
CA LEU A 334 18.38 0.09 4.19
C LEU A 334 19.88 0.15 3.94
N THR A 335 20.38 1.13 3.20
CA THR A 335 21.81 1.26 2.85
C THR A 335 22.75 1.28 4.04
N PRO A 336 22.41 1.83 5.23
CA PRO A 336 23.28 1.70 6.41
C PRO A 336 23.59 0.24 6.80
N PHE A 337 22.72 -0.70 6.44
CA PHE A 337 22.88 -2.14 6.68
C PHE A 337 23.71 -2.86 5.61
N ALA A 338 24.02 -2.22 4.48
CA ALA A 338 24.71 -2.88 3.36
C ALA A 338 26.04 -3.53 3.81
N GLY A 339 26.76 -2.91 4.73
CA GLY A 339 27.98 -3.50 5.30
C GLY A 339 27.74 -4.82 6.04
N LEU A 340 26.64 -4.94 6.76
CA LEU A 340 26.21 -6.17 7.44
C LEU A 340 25.83 -7.25 6.42
N LEU A 341 25.07 -6.89 5.38
CA LEU A 341 24.59 -7.83 4.34
C LEU A 341 25.73 -8.48 3.55
N ASN A 342 26.96 -7.95 3.62
CA ASN A 342 28.13 -8.47 2.90
C ASN A 342 29.02 -9.43 3.74
N ASP A 343 28.59 -9.84 4.93
CA ASP A 343 29.41 -10.69 5.83
C ASP A 343 29.52 -12.15 5.35
N GLY A 344 28.75 -12.54 4.34
CA GLY A 344 28.74 -13.86 3.72
C GLY A 344 27.80 -14.86 4.39
N LYS A 345 26.96 -14.41 5.30
CA LYS A 345 25.88 -15.20 5.91
C LYS A 345 24.54 -14.92 5.23
N SER A 346 23.53 -15.69 5.59
CA SER A 346 22.16 -15.37 5.27
C SER A 346 21.60 -14.35 6.27
N HIS A 347 20.84 -13.37 5.77
CA HIS A 347 20.20 -12.34 6.57
C HIS A 347 18.71 -12.36 6.35
N THR A 348 17.95 -12.02 7.40
CA THR A 348 16.48 -11.96 7.38
C THR A 348 16.01 -10.52 7.34
N VAL A 349 15.23 -10.18 6.33
CA VAL A 349 14.48 -8.91 6.30
C VAL A 349 13.06 -9.21 6.73
N SER A 350 12.53 -8.42 7.64
CA SER A 350 11.21 -8.60 8.21
C SER A 350 10.44 -7.30 8.34
N LEU A 351 9.10 -7.43 8.38
CA LEU A 351 8.16 -6.33 8.50
C LEU A 351 6.97 -6.75 9.35
N GLY A 352 6.56 -5.91 10.31
CA GLY A 352 5.36 -6.02 11.10
C GLY A 352 4.54 -4.74 11.05
N VAL A 353 3.30 -4.79 11.52
CA VAL A 353 2.47 -3.59 11.69
C VAL A 353 2.12 -3.44 13.17
N TYR A 354 2.63 -2.39 13.77
CA TYR A 354 2.32 -2.05 15.16
C TYR A 354 0.81 -1.87 15.34
N ASN A 355 0.30 -2.49 16.39
CA ASN A 355 -1.09 -2.36 16.82
C ASN A 355 -2.14 -2.88 15.81
N ALA A 356 -1.77 -3.74 14.86
CA ALA A 356 -2.73 -4.45 14.02
C ALA A 356 -3.68 -5.30 14.87
N ASP A 357 -4.99 -5.27 14.56
CA ASP A 357 -6.04 -5.93 15.35
C ASP A 357 -6.68 -7.11 14.62
N ASN A 358 -7.03 -6.93 13.35
CA ASN A 358 -7.74 -7.98 12.61
C ASN A 358 -7.18 -8.30 11.23
N TYR A 359 -6.47 -7.53 10.59
CA TYR A 359 -5.28 -7.76 9.79
C TYR A 359 -4.91 -6.60 8.86
N PHE A 360 -3.63 -6.56 8.54
CA PHE A 360 -3.07 -5.87 7.39
C PHE A 360 -2.66 -6.88 6.34
N LEU A 361 -2.94 -6.61 5.07
CA LEU A 361 -2.33 -7.35 3.97
C LEU A 361 -1.06 -6.61 3.55
N ALA A 362 0.09 -7.24 3.71
CA ALA A 362 1.37 -6.60 3.49
C ALA A 362 2.24 -7.36 2.48
N THR A 363 3.02 -6.60 1.73
CA THR A 363 4.05 -7.09 0.81
C THR A 363 5.19 -6.08 0.75
N SER A 364 6.39 -6.54 0.47
CA SER A 364 7.52 -5.65 0.22
C SER A 364 8.49 -6.24 -0.80
N THR A 365 9.30 -5.34 -1.36
CA THR A 365 10.31 -5.70 -2.38
C THR A 365 11.66 -5.14 -1.97
N LEU A 366 12.64 -6.03 -1.80
CA LEU A 366 14.01 -5.63 -1.50
C LEU A 366 14.77 -5.38 -2.80
N LEU A 367 15.37 -4.21 -2.89
CA LEU A 367 16.14 -3.72 -4.04
C LEU A 367 17.61 -3.57 -3.63
N LEU A 368 18.52 -4.31 -4.26
CA LEU A 368 19.95 -4.27 -3.97
C LEU A 368 20.73 -3.74 -5.16
N TYR A 369 21.69 -2.86 -4.88
CA TYR A 369 22.61 -2.28 -5.84
C TYR A 369 24.02 -2.74 -5.50
N ARG A 370 24.79 -3.16 -6.49
CA ARG A 370 26.10 -3.79 -6.34
C ARG A 370 27.23 -2.89 -6.80
N ASP A 371 28.37 -3.02 -6.17
CA ASP A 371 29.63 -2.50 -6.70
C ASP A 371 30.14 -3.41 -7.82
N HIS A 372 29.94 -3.01 -9.06
CA HIS A 372 30.32 -3.79 -10.24
C HIS A 372 31.82 -3.89 -10.47
N ALA A 373 32.61 -2.99 -9.88
CA ALA A 373 34.07 -2.99 -10.01
C ALA A 373 34.76 -3.84 -8.91
N SER A 374 33.99 -4.34 -7.93
CA SER A 374 34.48 -5.22 -6.89
C SER A 374 33.62 -6.47 -6.75
N GLY A 375 34.26 -7.63 -6.72
CA GLY A 375 33.56 -8.90 -6.46
C GLY A 375 33.15 -9.08 -5.00
N ARG A 376 33.71 -8.29 -4.08
CA ARG A 376 33.41 -8.31 -2.65
C ARG A 376 33.69 -6.96 -2.03
N VAL A 377 32.81 -6.51 -1.17
CA VAL A 377 32.99 -5.33 -0.33
C VAL A 377 32.86 -5.71 1.15
N SER A 378 33.26 -4.82 2.03
CA SER A 378 33.16 -5.01 3.50
C SER A 378 32.61 -3.75 4.14
N GLY A 379 31.98 -3.90 5.28
CA GLY A 379 31.45 -2.75 6.00
C GLY A 379 30.84 -3.13 7.34
N ALA A 380 30.18 -2.21 7.96
CA ALA A 380 29.48 -2.43 9.22
C ALA A 380 28.38 -1.38 9.45
N LEU A 381 27.36 -1.77 10.20
CA LEU A 381 26.47 -0.86 10.90
C LEU A 381 27.24 -0.27 12.08
N THR A 382 27.27 1.05 12.23
CA THR A 382 28.09 1.74 13.26
C THR A 382 27.24 2.43 14.31
N ARG A 383 25.99 2.77 13.98
CA ARG A 383 25.05 3.39 14.88
C ARG A 383 23.63 3.00 14.50
N ASP A 384 22.83 2.70 15.51
CA ASP A 384 21.39 2.59 15.38
C ASP A 384 20.74 3.08 16.68
N THR A 385 19.82 4.02 16.57
CA THR A 385 19.05 4.55 17.71
C THR A 385 17.54 4.37 17.51
N LEU A 386 17.13 3.62 16.48
CA LEU A 386 15.73 3.32 16.25
C LEU A 386 15.24 2.32 17.31
N ALA A 387 14.31 2.75 18.14
CA ALA A 387 13.66 1.82 19.07
C ALA A 387 12.83 0.79 18.30
N ALA A 388 12.79 -0.44 18.78
CA ALA A 388 12.05 -1.53 18.12
C ALA A 388 10.55 -1.24 18.04
N GLN A 389 10.00 -0.53 19.01
CA GLN A 389 8.57 -0.21 19.07
C GLN A 389 8.33 1.28 19.33
N PRO A 390 7.22 1.85 18.80
CA PRO A 390 6.79 3.20 19.15
C PRO A 390 6.25 3.26 20.58
N THR A 391 6.17 4.48 21.10
CA THR A 391 5.56 4.77 22.41
C THR A 391 4.49 5.83 22.23
N PRO A 392 3.34 5.52 21.61
CA PRO A 392 2.28 6.49 21.39
C PRO A 392 1.71 6.99 22.73
N VAL A 393 1.39 8.27 22.78
CA VAL A 393 0.71 8.90 23.92
C VAL A 393 -0.76 9.04 23.58
N VAL A 394 -1.60 8.42 24.40
CA VAL A 394 -3.06 8.49 24.29
C VAL A 394 -3.59 9.45 25.37
N ARG A 395 -4.53 10.31 25.01
CA ARG A 395 -5.24 11.20 25.94
C ARG A 395 -6.72 11.10 25.68
N GLU A 396 -7.48 10.95 26.75
CA GLU A 396 -8.92 10.78 26.75
C GLU A 396 -9.57 11.87 27.60
N ASN A 397 -10.61 12.47 27.07
CA ASN A 397 -11.45 13.43 27.79
C ASN A 397 -12.89 13.20 27.34
N ILE A 398 -13.48 12.09 27.78
CA ILE A 398 -14.84 11.69 27.46
C ILE A 398 -15.70 11.78 28.71
N VAL A 399 -16.83 12.50 28.60
CA VAL A 399 -17.83 12.64 29.65
C VAL A 399 -19.17 12.11 29.12
N THR A 400 -19.75 11.19 29.85
CA THR A 400 -21.09 10.65 29.52
C THR A 400 -22.19 11.39 30.24
N ASN A 401 -23.03 12.09 29.48
CA ASN A 401 -24.18 12.81 29.98
C ASN A 401 -25.47 12.21 29.41
N GLY A 402 -26.38 11.76 30.26
CA GLY A 402 -27.64 11.16 29.83
C GLY A 402 -27.48 9.89 29.00
N GLY A 403 -26.37 9.16 29.16
CA GLY A 403 -26.02 7.96 28.37
C GLY A 403 -25.28 8.26 27.07
N TYR A 404 -24.98 9.51 26.75
CA TYR A 404 -24.29 9.92 25.52
C TYR A 404 -22.84 10.33 25.84
N PRO A 405 -21.82 9.58 25.36
CA PRO A 405 -20.43 9.96 25.54
C PRO A 405 -20.05 11.12 24.61
N ASN A 406 -19.44 12.14 25.14
CA ASN A 406 -19.06 13.37 24.46
C ASN A 406 -17.62 13.74 24.86
N GLY A 407 -16.86 14.36 23.99
CA GLY A 407 -15.52 14.83 24.32
C GLY A 407 -14.49 14.55 23.25
N THR A 408 -13.26 14.28 23.66
CA THR A 408 -12.13 14.11 22.73
C THR A 408 -11.28 12.91 23.10
N VAL A 409 -10.72 12.27 22.08
CA VAL A 409 -9.65 11.29 22.18
C VAL A 409 -8.50 11.77 21.29
N SER A 410 -7.27 11.72 21.77
CA SER A 410 -6.11 12.02 20.94
C SER A 410 -5.02 10.98 21.09
N VAL A 411 -4.34 10.69 19.97
CA VAL A 411 -3.18 9.81 19.90
C VAL A 411 -2.05 10.55 19.20
N THR A 412 -0.88 10.57 19.82
CA THR A 412 0.32 11.15 19.23
C THR A 412 1.49 10.17 19.32
N SER A 413 2.33 10.11 18.30
CA SER A 413 3.57 9.35 18.30
C SER A 413 4.68 10.16 17.65
N LEU A 414 5.90 10.04 18.18
CA LEU A 414 7.10 10.66 17.62
C LEU A 414 8.21 9.64 17.60
N ARG A 415 8.79 9.40 16.43
CA ARG A 415 10.00 8.60 16.23
C ARG A 415 11.10 9.53 15.74
N ALA A 416 12.12 9.74 16.57
CA ALA A 416 13.34 10.44 16.19
C ALA A 416 14.51 9.46 16.30
N TYR A 417 15.21 9.21 15.19
CA TYR A 417 16.25 8.20 15.16
C TYR A 417 17.38 8.53 14.18
N GLY A 418 18.53 7.89 14.39
CA GLY A 418 19.65 7.94 13.47
C GLY A 418 20.24 6.55 13.27
N ILE A 419 20.46 6.19 12.01
CA ILE A 419 21.09 4.93 11.61
C ILE A 419 22.32 5.28 10.77
N GLU A 420 23.48 4.70 11.07
CA GLU A 420 24.72 4.95 10.34
C GLU A 420 25.46 3.64 10.07
N GLY A 421 25.92 3.49 8.84
CA GLY A 421 26.75 2.38 8.42
C GLY A 421 27.71 2.79 7.33
N TYR A 422 28.66 1.92 7.01
CA TYR A 422 29.59 2.14 5.91
C TYR A 422 29.84 0.88 5.10
N VAL A 423 30.26 1.09 3.85
CA VAL A 423 30.77 0.06 2.95
C VAL A 423 32.10 0.53 2.35
N ASN A 424 33.12 -0.34 2.34
CA ASN A 424 34.38 -0.12 1.63
C ASN A 424 34.21 -0.65 0.21
N THR A 425 33.94 0.23 -0.73
CA THR A 425 33.68 -0.06 -2.14
C THR A 425 34.96 0.05 -2.98
N SER A 426 34.87 -0.28 -4.27
CA SER A 426 35.98 -0.12 -5.24
C SER A 426 36.41 1.35 -5.38
N HIS A 427 35.53 2.30 -5.08
CA HIS A 427 35.80 3.74 -5.16
C HIS A 427 36.06 4.37 -3.77
N GLY A 428 36.24 3.53 -2.75
CA GLY A 428 36.61 3.93 -1.39
C GLY A 428 35.51 3.69 -0.37
N ARG A 429 35.70 4.22 0.83
CA ARG A 429 34.74 4.07 1.93
C ARG A 429 33.55 5.01 1.76
N VAL A 430 32.38 4.48 1.56
CA VAL A 430 31.11 5.20 1.53
C VAL A 430 30.42 5.05 2.87
N THR A 431 30.15 6.16 3.56
CA THR A 431 29.38 6.18 4.80
C THR A 431 27.99 6.72 4.51
N THR A 432 26.96 5.97 4.91
CA THR A 432 25.57 6.38 4.81
C THR A 432 25.02 6.67 6.20
N LYS A 433 24.50 7.89 6.38
CA LYS A 433 23.80 8.34 7.59
C LYS A 433 22.35 8.61 7.24
N LEU A 434 21.47 8.06 8.03
CA LEU A 434 20.03 8.25 7.95
C LEU A 434 19.56 8.92 9.24
N GLU A 435 18.87 10.05 9.13
CA GLU A 435 18.22 10.76 10.22
C GLU A 435 16.73 10.81 9.93
N GLY A 436 15.91 10.21 10.77
CA GLY A 436 14.46 10.12 10.61
C GLY A 436 13.71 10.81 11.73
N ASN A 437 12.67 11.56 11.34
CA ASN A 437 11.64 12.09 12.25
C ASN A 437 10.29 11.71 11.68
N VAL A 438 9.56 10.84 12.36
CA VAL A 438 8.21 10.43 11.98
C VAL A 438 7.26 10.85 13.09
N GLY A 439 6.41 11.82 12.79
CA GLY A 439 5.40 12.35 13.68
C GLY A 439 4.00 11.91 13.24
N PHE A 440 3.21 11.48 14.18
CA PHE A 440 1.79 11.14 14.00
C PHE A 440 0.95 11.87 15.02
N ARG A 441 -0.19 12.38 14.60
CA ARG A 441 -1.25 12.94 15.45
C ARG A 441 -2.59 12.56 14.86
N ASN A 442 -3.46 12.05 15.72
CA ASN A 442 -4.89 11.86 15.44
C ASN A 442 -5.67 12.46 16.60
N GLU A 443 -6.59 13.36 16.32
CA GLU A 443 -7.55 13.92 17.26
C GLU A 443 -8.95 13.61 16.80
N GLN A 444 -9.74 13.07 17.71
CA GLN A 444 -11.13 12.72 17.49
C GLN A 444 -12.01 13.48 18.45
N ARG A 445 -13.08 14.08 17.93
CA ARG A 445 -14.10 14.77 18.71
C ARG A 445 -15.42 14.06 18.54
N PHE A 446 -16.04 13.73 19.65
CA PHE A 446 -17.34 13.08 19.71
C PHE A 446 -18.42 14.04 20.18
N VAL A 447 -19.52 14.09 19.42
CA VAL A 447 -20.73 14.86 19.78
C VAL A 447 -21.92 13.93 19.62
N ASN A 448 -22.47 13.46 20.76
CA ASN A 448 -23.53 12.48 20.78
C ASN A 448 -24.74 13.00 21.60
N SER A 449 -25.93 12.72 21.11
CA SER A 449 -27.22 12.98 21.75
C SER A 449 -28.25 11.95 21.28
N ALA A 450 -29.50 12.10 21.70
CA ALA A 450 -30.59 11.23 21.23
C ALA A 450 -30.80 11.28 19.68
N THR A 451 -30.37 12.34 19.02
CA THR A 451 -30.63 12.57 17.58
C THR A 451 -29.37 12.84 16.76
N VAL A 452 -28.23 12.96 17.41
CA VAL A 452 -26.95 13.28 16.74
C VAL A 452 -25.89 12.31 17.23
N SER A 453 -25.12 11.77 16.31
CA SER A 453 -23.88 11.06 16.59
C SER A 453 -22.84 11.50 15.57
N VAL A 454 -21.78 12.14 16.04
CA VAL A 454 -20.70 12.72 15.22
C VAL A 454 -19.36 12.30 15.78
N GLN A 455 -18.50 11.86 14.90
CA GLN A 455 -17.06 11.67 15.12
C GLN A 455 -16.31 12.52 14.10
N ASP A 456 -15.73 13.63 14.56
CA ASP A 456 -14.81 14.45 13.75
C ASP A 456 -13.39 13.92 13.94
N ILE A 457 -12.63 13.70 12.86
CA ILE A 457 -11.27 13.19 12.90
C ILE A 457 -10.34 14.16 12.19
N ASP A 458 -9.31 14.62 12.91
CA ASP A 458 -8.17 15.36 12.37
C ASP A 458 -6.92 14.51 12.52
N GLN A 459 -6.35 14.02 11.40
CA GLN A 459 -5.16 13.21 11.39
C GLN A 459 -4.07 13.83 10.53
N ASN A 460 -2.85 13.84 11.07
CA ASN A 460 -1.66 14.26 10.37
C ASN A 460 -0.52 13.26 10.60
N THR A 461 0.19 12.92 9.53
CA THR A 461 1.42 12.13 9.57
C THR A 461 2.50 12.88 8.79
N VAL A 462 3.64 13.09 9.42
CA VAL A 462 4.82 13.69 8.80
C VAL A 462 5.97 12.71 8.92
N ALA A 463 6.61 12.37 7.81
CA ALA A 463 7.79 11.52 7.78
C ALA A 463 8.91 12.24 7.03
N ASP A 464 9.85 12.78 7.78
CA ASP A 464 11.07 13.40 7.27
C ASP A 464 12.23 12.45 7.48
N VAL A 465 12.74 11.87 6.40
CA VAL A 465 13.91 10.98 6.43
C VAL A 465 14.98 11.55 5.52
N LEU A 466 16.08 11.95 6.12
CA LEU A 466 17.24 12.51 5.43
C LEU A 466 18.36 11.50 5.34
N THR A 467 18.72 11.09 4.13
CA THR A 467 19.90 10.28 3.86
C THR A 467 21.05 11.17 3.40
N ARG A 468 22.19 11.02 4.04
CA ARG A 468 23.47 11.66 3.64
C ARG A 468 24.49 10.59 3.34
N ARG A 469 25.12 10.67 2.17
CA ARG A 469 26.25 9.82 1.78
C ARG A 469 27.52 10.65 1.74
N ALA A 470 28.53 10.17 2.42
CA ALA A 470 29.88 10.71 2.33
C ALA A 470 30.74 9.73 1.54
N GLU A 471 31.09 10.12 0.32
CA GLU A 471 32.05 9.43 -0.52
C GLU A 471 33.46 9.99 -0.29
N PRO A 472 34.53 9.19 -0.49
CA PRO A 472 35.88 9.71 -0.47
C PRO A 472 35.97 10.85 -1.50
N ARG A 473 36.50 11.99 -1.10
CA ARG A 473 36.83 13.06 -2.06
C ARG A 473 37.83 12.46 -3.04
N GLY A 474 37.40 12.38 -4.32
CA GLY A 474 38.28 11.85 -5.37
C GLY A 474 39.64 12.53 -5.28
N VAL A 475 40.68 11.73 -5.24
CA VAL A 475 42.03 12.17 -5.58
C VAL A 475 41.99 12.37 -7.09
N THR A 476 41.78 13.62 -7.51
CA THR A 476 41.89 14.05 -8.91
C THR A 476 43.32 13.88 -9.39
#